data_db2a3ccfc049f16ea07e9eadffcf38a6
#
_entry.id   db2a3ccfc049f16ea07e9eadffcf38a6
#
_cell.length_a   1.000
_cell.length_b   1.000
_cell.length_c   1.000
_cell.angle_alpha   90.00
_cell.angle_beta   90.00
_cell.angle_gamma   90.00
#
_symmetry.space_group_name_H-M   'P 1'
#
loop_
_entity.id
_entity.type
_entity.pdbx_description
1 polymer ?
#
loop_
_entity_poly.entity_id
_entity_poly.type
_entity_poly.pdbx_seq_one_letter_code
_entity_poly.pdbx_strand_id
1 'polypeptide(L)'
;MIDHLLPDIPRLYSAIAEWLACMIFILPFKKRFSKIKTGVIMAVMLVVQSGFMVVTEDVSLFFWIPCMMVAVFLMLFFIYVSCAIEITDAVYFVLIAFVVAEFMASIEWQVACYFRIAQSGVWWREWLALILGYGIISVILFKILHVHFPEDGQIE
;
A
#
# COMPACT_ATOMS: atom_id res chain seq x y z
N MET A 1 -2.97 26.98 16.73
CA MET A 1 -4.06 27.43 15.86
C MET A 1 -3.85 27.05 14.39
N ILE A 2 -2.85 26.25 14.08
CA ILE A 2 -2.57 25.68 12.72
C ILE A 2 -2.99 24.22 12.65
N ASP A 3 -3.16 23.52 13.78
CA ASP A 3 -3.45 22.09 13.86
C ASP A 3 -4.83 21.66 13.31
N HIS A 4 -5.72 22.61 12.99
CA HIS A 4 -7.04 22.30 12.41
C HIS A 4 -7.12 22.51 10.88
N LEU A 5 -6.03 22.91 10.24
CA LEU A 5 -6.04 23.23 8.80
C LEU A 5 -5.66 22.04 7.90
N LEU A 6 -4.95 21.06 8.43
CA LEU A 6 -4.59 19.83 7.69
C LEU A 6 -5.03 18.63 8.53
N PRO A 7 -6.13 17.98 8.19
CA PRO A 7 -6.53 16.73 8.84
C PRO A 7 -5.48 15.65 8.62
N ASP A 8 -5.38 14.71 9.55
CA ASP A 8 -4.49 13.56 9.44
C ASP A 8 -4.79 12.74 8.18
N ILE A 9 -3.80 11.99 7.69
CA ILE A 9 -3.96 11.11 6.54
C ILE A 9 -5.01 10.05 6.90
N PRO A 10 -6.14 9.95 6.17
CA PRO A 10 -7.12 8.91 6.45
C PRO A 10 -6.49 7.52 6.31
N ARG A 11 -6.72 6.64 7.28
CA ARG A 11 -6.16 5.29 7.32
C ARG A 11 -6.44 4.47 6.07
N LEU A 12 -7.54 4.76 5.39
CA LEU A 12 -7.89 4.12 4.13
C LEU A 12 -6.87 4.38 3.02
N TYR A 13 -6.27 5.58 2.98
CA TYR A 13 -5.22 5.91 2.00
C TYR A 13 -3.98 5.05 2.23
N SER A 14 -3.54 4.92 3.49
CA SER A 14 -2.43 4.05 3.86
C SER A 14 -2.73 2.58 3.51
N ALA A 15 -3.93 2.09 3.80
CA ALA A 15 -4.33 0.72 3.48
C ALA A 15 -4.25 0.41 1.98
N ILE A 16 -4.73 1.31 1.14
CA ILE A 16 -4.68 1.16 -0.33
C ILE A 16 -3.23 1.22 -0.80
N ALA A 17 -2.43 2.15 -0.27
CA ALA A 17 -1.01 2.26 -0.61
C ALA A 17 -0.22 1.01 -0.22
N GLU A 18 -0.42 0.46 0.98
CA GLU A 18 0.20 -0.78 1.45
C GLU A 18 -0.18 -1.98 0.58
N TRP A 19 -1.46 -2.09 0.23
CA TRP A 19 -1.92 -3.15 -0.67
C TRP A 19 -1.30 -3.02 -2.06
N LEU A 20 -1.28 -1.82 -2.66
CA LEU A 20 -0.65 -1.56 -3.96
C LEU A 20 0.85 -1.82 -3.93
N ALA A 21 1.55 -1.39 -2.88
CA ALA A 21 2.96 -1.67 -2.70
C ALA A 21 3.24 -3.18 -2.66
N CYS A 22 2.46 -3.96 -1.91
CA CYS A 22 2.56 -5.42 -1.92
C CYS A 22 2.33 -6.00 -3.33
N MET A 23 1.35 -5.48 -4.08
CA MET A 23 1.07 -5.92 -5.44
C MET A 23 2.25 -5.70 -6.38
N ILE A 24 2.96 -4.57 -6.26
CA ILE A 24 4.15 -4.27 -7.07
C ILE A 24 5.22 -5.37 -6.89
N PHE A 25 5.39 -5.88 -5.68
CA PHE A 25 6.34 -6.97 -5.39
C PHE A 25 5.79 -8.35 -5.77
N ILE A 26 4.49 -8.60 -5.57
CA ILE A 26 3.89 -9.90 -5.89
C ILE A 26 3.85 -10.16 -7.41
N LEU A 27 3.59 -9.12 -8.24
CA LEU A 27 3.38 -9.29 -9.67
C LEU A 27 4.56 -9.92 -10.43
N PRO A 28 5.83 -9.53 -10.21
CA PRO A 28 6.98 -10.09 -10.93
C PRO A 28 7.34 -11.51 -10.48
N PHE A 29 7.09 -11.89 -9.22
CA PHE A 29 7.51 -13.17 -8.70
C PHE A 29 6.62 -14.34 -9.08
N LYS A 30 7.21 -15.54 -9.07
CA LYS A 30 6.50 -16.80 -9.29
C LYS A 30 5.45 -17.00 -8.19
N LYS A 31 4.19 -17.11 -8.59
CA LYS A 31 3.06 -17.26 -7.67
C LYS A 31 2.97 -18.68 -7.14
N ARG A 32 2.66 -18.84 -5.87
CA ARG A 32 2.48 -20.15 -5.22
C ARG A 32 1.20 -20.86 -5.70
N PHE A 33 0.18 -20.08 -6.08
CA PHE A 33 -1.14 -20.60 -6.45
C PHE A 33 -1.51 -20.27 -7.91
N SER A 34 -2.60 -20.90 -8.39
CA SER A 34 -3.17 -20.58 -9.70
C SER A 34 -3.64 -19.12 -9.76
N LYS A 35 -3.71 -18.56 -10.97
CA LYS A 35 -4.10 -17.15 -11.20
C LYS A 35 -5.40 -16.76 -10.49
N ILE A 36 -6.41 -17.65 -10.51
CA ILE A 36 -7.71 -17.39 -9.88
C ILE A 36 -7.57 -17.31 -8.34
N LYS A 37 -6.87 -18.30 -7.74
CA LYS A 37 -6.65 -18.32 -6.29
C LYS A 37 -5.85 -17.10 -5.82
N THR A 38 -4.81 -16.72 -6.57
CA THR A 38 -4.03 -15.52 -6.28
C THR A 38 -4.91 -14.26 -6.36
N GLY A 39 -5.77 -14.13 -7.37
CA GLY A 39 -6.71 -13.01 -7.47
C GLY A 39 -7.68 -12.93 -6.29
N VAL A 40 -8.19 -14.08 -5.81
CA VAL A 40 -9.03 -14.12 -4.61
C VAL A 40 -8.25 -13.70 -3.36
N ILE A 41 -7.02 -14.17 -3.18
CA ILE A 41 -6.15 -13.76 -2.06
C ILE A 41 -5.92 -12.24 -2.10
N MET A 42 -5.64 -11.68 -3.28
CA MET A 42 -5.46 -10.25 -3.45
C MET A 42 -6.69 -9.44 -3.04
N ALA A 43 -7.88 -9.87 -3.47
CA ALA A 43 -9.14 -9.21 -3.12
C ALA A 43 -9.46 -9.33 -1.61
N VAL A 44 -9.27 -10.51 -1.02
CA VAL A 44 -9.48 -10.74 0.41
C VAL A 44 -8.53 -9.89 1.25
N MET A 45 -7.25 -9.82 0.86
CA MET A 45 -6.26 -9.02 1.60
C MET A 45 -6.54 -7.53 1.51
N LEU A 46 -7.05 -7.02 0.37
CA LEU A 46 -7.51 -5.63 0.28
C LEU A 46 -8.61 -5.33 1.31
N VAL A 47 -9.60 -6.22 1.42
CA VAL A 47 -10.71 -6.04 2.37
C VAL A 47 -10.21 -6.14 3.81
N VAL A 48 -9.34 -7.11 4.12
CA VAL A 48 -8.77 -7.30 5.47
C VAL A 48 -7.92 -6.10 5.87
N GLN A 49 -7.01 -5.65 5.00
CA GLN A 49 -6.12 -4.51 5.27
C GLN A 49 -6.92 -3.22 5.45
N SER A 50 -7.84 -2.94 4.54
CA SER A 50 -8.70 -1.74 4.62
C SER A 50 -9.60 -1.79 5.85
N GLY A 51 -10.22 -2.92 6.14
CA GLY A 51 -11.06 -3.10 7.33
C GLY A 51 -10.27 -2.93 8.63
N PHE A 52 -9.08 -3.50 8.72
CA PHE A 52 -8.20 -3.35 9.88
C PHE A 52 -7.82 -1.88 10.11
N MET A 53 -7.40 -1.18 9.05
CA MET A 53 -6.99 0.23 9.13
C MET A 53 -8.16 1.15 9.52
N VAL A 54 -9.35 0.93 8.97
CA VAL A 54 -10.55 1.73 9.31
C VAL A 54 -10.97 1.49 10.77
N VAL A 55 -10.98 0.23 11.23
CA VAL A 55 -11.34 -0.08 12.63
C VAL A 55 -10.34 0.51 13.63
N THR A 56 -9.09 0.68 13.23
CA THR A 56 -8.03 1.25 14.07
C THR A 56 -7.81 2.76 13.87
N GLU A 57 -8.71 3.46 13.19
CA GLU A 57 -8.56 4.90 12.89
C GLU A 57 -8.55 5.77 14.16
N ASP A 58 -9.47 5.50 15.09
CA ASP A 58 -9.67 6.28 16.32
C ASP A 58 -8.84 5.78 17.51
N VAL A 59 -7.84 4.95 17.29
CA VAL A 59 -7.04 4.36 18.36
C VAL A 59 -6.04 5.37 18.92
N SER A 60 -5.91 5.42 20.27
CA SER A 60 -4.96 6.31 20.94
C SER A 60 -3.51 6.06 20.49
N LEU A 61 -2.66 7.09 20.56
CA LEU A 61 -1.26 7.04 20.13
C LEU A 61 -0.48 5.86 20.72
N PHE A 62 -0.80 5.45 21.95
CA PHE A 62 -0.15 4.31 22.59
C PHE A 62 -0.43 2.98 21.87
N PHE A 63 -1.64 2.78 21.39
CA PHE A 63 -2.03 1.58 20.64
C PHE A 63 -1.72 1.68 19.14
N TRP A 64 -1.36 2.86 18.65
CA TRP A 64 -1.04 3.09 17.24
C TRP A 64 0.17 2.25 16.80
N ILE A 65 1.24 2.21 17.61
CA ILE A 65 2.45 1.43 17.28
C ILE A 65 2.16 -0.07 17.16
N PRO A 66 1.49 -0.75 18.14
CA PRO A 66 1.07 -2.13 17.95
C PRO A 66 0.21 -2.38 16.72
N CYS A 67 -0.72 -1.46 16.39
CA CYS A 67 -1.56 -1.60 15.20
C CYS A 67 -0.73 -1.53 13.91
N MET A 68 0.24 -0.63 13.82
CA MET A 68 1.15 -0.57 12.65
C MET A 68 1.99 -1.84 12.53
N MET A 69 2.46 -2.42 13.64
CA MET A 69 3.15 -3.71 13.61
C MET A 69 2.25 -4.82 13.05
N VAL A 70 0.97 -4.86 13.44
CA VAL A 70 0.00 -5.82 12.88
C VAL A 70 -0.20 -5.60 11.40
N ALA A 71 -0.29 -4.34 10.93
CA ALA A 71 -0.39 -4.02 9.50
C ALA A 71 0.81 -4.55 8.70
N VAL A 72 2.04 -4.34 9.20
CA VAL A 72 3.26 -4.89 8.58
C VAL A 72 3.25 -6.42 8.55
N PHE A 73 2.76 -7.08 9.62
CA PHE A 73 2.61 -8.54 9.62
C PHE A 73 1.56 -9.03 8.62
N LEU A 74 0.47 -8.29 8.41
CA LEU A 74 -0.51 -8.60 7.35
C LEU A 74 0.12 -8.48 5.96
N MET A 75 0.94 -7.45 5.71
CA MET A 75 1.70 -7.30 4.48
C MET A 75 2.68 -8.46 4.26
N LEU A 76 3.41 -8.86 5.32
CA LEU A 76 4.31 -10.01 5.28
C LEU A 76 3.56 -11.30 4.93
N PHE A 77 2.45 -11.54 5.60
CA PHE A 77 1.60 -12.69 5.32
C PHE A 77 1.09 -12.68 3.87
N PHE A 78 0.69 -11.52 3.38
CA PHE A 78 0.21 -11.36 2.01
C PHE A 78 1.27 -11.70 0.97
N ILE A 79 2.49 -11.15 1.08
CA ILE A 79 3.59 -11.43 0.14
C ILE A 79 4.01 -12.89 0.24
N TYR A 80 4.20 -13.42 1.46
CA TYR A 80 4.67 -14.78 1.69
C TYR A 80 3.68 -15.84 1.18
N VAL A 81 2.39 -15.64 1.39
CA VAL A 81 1.36 -16.57 0.90
C VAL A 81 1.21 -16.51 -0.62
N SER A 82 1.34 -15.31 -1.20
CA SER A 82 1.14 -15.11 -2.64
C SER A 82 2.30 -15.62 -3.49
N CYS A 83 3.54 -15.50 -2.99
CA CYS A 83 4.76 -15.80 -3.72
C CYS A 83 5.43 -17.10 -3.24
N ALA A 84 6.14 -17.77 -4.14
CA ALA A 84 6.95 -18.95 -3.82
C ALA A 84 8.39 -18.52 -3.49
N ILE A 85 8.57 -17.74 -2.42
CA ILE A 85 9.84 -17.19 -1.95
C ILE A 85 10.13 -17.63 -0.50
N GLU A 86 11.38 -17.49 -0.06
CA GLU A 86 11.79 -17.75 1.32
C GLU A 86 11.28 -16.65 2.26
N ILE A 87 11.18 -16.97 3.54
CA ILE A 87 10.67 -16.02 4.55
C ILE A 87 11.60 -14.80 4.71
N THR A 88 12.89 -14.98 4.57
CA THR A 88 13.91 -13.93 4.62
C THR A 88 13.71 -12.90 3.50
N ASP A 89 13.47 -13.37 2.28
CA ASP A 89 13.19 -12.52 1.13
C ASP A 89 11.85 -11.81 1.30
N ALA A 90 10.84 -12.53 1.80
CA ALA A 90 9.54 -11.94 2.09
C ALA A 90 9.64 -10.76 3.09
N VAL A 91 10.44 -10.92 4.16
CA VAL A 91 10.70 -9.85 5.13
C VAL A 91 11.39 -8.66 4.47
N TYR A 92 12.40 -8.90 3.64
CA TYR A 92 13.09 -7.84 2.91
C TYR A 92 12.12 -7.05 2.01
N PHE A 93 11.30 -7.76 1.22
CA PHE A 93 10.33 -7.12 0.34
C PHE A 93 9.23 -6.37 1.10
N VAL A 94 8.79 -6.88 2.24
CA VAL A 94 7.83 -6.18 3.10
C VAL A 94 8.39 -4.86 3.62
N LEU A 95 9.64 -4.83 4.07
CA LEU A 95 10.25 -3.60 4.55
C LEU A 95 10.30 -2.52 3.46
N ILE A 96 10.68 -2.91 2.24
CA ILE A 96 10.67 -1.98 1.11
C ILE A 96 9.24 -1.59 0.73
N ALA A 97 8.31 -2.55 0.68
CA ALA A 97 6.90 -2.29 0.38
C ALA A 97 6.28 -1.31 1.37
N PHE A 98 6.60 -1.43 2.65
CA PHE A 98 6.11 -0.53 3.69
C PHE A 98 6.63 0.90 3.47
N VAL A 99 7.93 1.09 3.23
CA VAL A 99 8.50 2.41 2.93
C VAL A 99 7.87 3.02 1.68
N VAL A 100 7.67 2.21 0.64
CA VAL A 100 7.02 2.64 -0.60
C VAL A 100 5.56 3.03 -0.34
N ALA A 101 4.84 2.27 0.48
CA ALA A 101 3.45 2.55 0.83
C ALA A 101 3.29 3.87 1.57
N GLU A 102 4.13 4.14 2.56
CA GLU A 102 4.12 5.40 3.32
C GLU A 102 4.44 6.59 2.40
N PHE A 103 5.38 6.43 1.49
CA PHE A 103 5.70 7.44 0.49
C PHE A 103 4.51 7.71 -0.45
N MET A 104 3.86 6.66 -0.94
CA MET A 104 2.67 6.77 -1.79
C MET A 104 1.52 7.48 -1.07
N ALA A 105 1.19 7.04 0.15
CA ALA A 105 0.13 7.64 0.95
C ALA A 105 0.39 9.12 1.24
N SER A 106 1.64 9.50 1.52
CA SER A 106 2.04 10.89 1.77
C SER A 106 1.86 11.78 0.54
N ILE A 107 2.27 11.32 -0.64
CA ILE A 107 2.09 12.08 -1.88
C ILE A 107 0.61 12.24 -2.19
N GLU A 108 -0.17 11.14 -2.14
CA GLU A 108 -1.60 11.17 -2.43
C GLU A 108 -2.35 12.12 -1.49
N TRP A 109 -1.99 12.12 -0.21
CA TRP A 109 -2.59 13.04 0.73
C TRP A 109 -2.28 14.50 0.42
N GLN A 110 -1.05 14.82 0.02
CA GLN A 110 -0.68 16.17 -0.39
C GLN A 110 -1.48 16.61 -1.62
N VAL A 111 -1.65 15.71 -2.60
CA VAL A 111 -2.47 15.95 -3.80
C VAL A 111 -3.94 16.16 -3.41
N ALA A 112 -4.49 15.32 -2.56
CA ALA A 112 -5.87 15.45 -2.08
C ALA A 112 -6.10 16.78 -1.33
N CYS A 113 -5.19 17.16 -0.44
CA CYS A 113 -5.25 18.44 0.27
C CYS A 113 -5.19 19.64 -0.69
N TYR A 114 -4.31 19.58 -1.70
CA TYR A 114 -4.24 20.63 -2.71
C TYR A 114 -5.57 20.80 -3.45
N PHE A 115 -6.20 19.73 -3.89
CA PHE A 115 -7.48 19.80 -4.60
C PHE A 115 -8.62 20.28 -3.69
N ARG A 116 -8.64 19.90 -2.42
CA ARG A 116 -9.64 20.38 -1.45
C ARG A 116 -9.53 21.89 -1.20
N ILE A 117 -8.30 22.39 -1.04
CA ILE A 117 -8.06 23.80 -0.72
C ILE A 117 -8.19 24.68 -1.96
N ALA A 118 -7.61 24.27 -3.09
CA ALA A 118 -7.53 25.09 -4.30
C ALA A 118 -8.79 25.05 -5.17
N GLN A 119 -9.60 23.98 -5.07
CA GLN A 119 -10.75 23.78 -5.95
C GLN A 119 -12.00 23.32 -5.18
N SER A 120 -12.36 24.05 -4.12
CA SER A 120 -13.55 23.76 -3.33
C SER A 120 -14.80 23.61 -4.21
N GLY A 121 -15.37 22.40 -4.27
CA GLY A 121 -16.69 22.14 -4.85
C GLY A 121 -16.79 21.03 -5.89
N VAL A 122 -15.70 20.40 -6.33
CA VAL A 122 -15.77 19.36 -7.38
C VAL A 122 -15.17 18.05 -6.88
N TRP A 123 -15.96 17.31 -6.07
CA TRP A 123 -15.57 16.05 -5.43
C TRP A 123 -15.02 14.98 -6.39
N TRP A 124 -15.52 14.89 -7.63
CA TRP A 124 -15.03 13.90 -8.61
C TRP A 124 -13.58 14.14 -9.08
N ARG A 125 -13.08 15.39 -9.02
CA ARG A 125 -11.68 15.72 -9.38
C ARG A 125 -10.70 15.18 -8.35
N GLU A 126 -11.06 15.21 -7.06
CA GLU A 126 -10.28 14.61 -5.99
C GLU A 126 -10.13 13.10 -6.23
N TRP A 127 -11.24 12.40 -6.47
CA TRP A 127 -11.20 10.97 -6.77
C TRP A 127 -10.41 10.63 -8.04
N LEU A 128 -10.54 11.43 -9.08
CA LEU A 128 -9.78 11.26 -10.32
C LEU A 128 -8.27 11.45 -10.07
N ALA A 129 -7.89 12.47 -9.32
CA ALA A 129 -6.50 12.73 -8.97
C ALA A 129 -5.90 11.58 -8.16
N LEU A 130 -6.64 11.04 -7.18
CA LEU A 130 -6.23 9.89 -6.39
C LEU A 130 -6.01 8.65 -7.25
N ILE A 131 -6.97 8.28 -8.09
CA ILE A 131 -6.87 7.09 -8.95
C ILE A 131 -5.69 7.23 -9.93
N LEU A 132 -5.53 8.39 -10.54
CA LEU A 132 -4.43 8.66 -11.46
C LEU A 132 -3.08 8.67 -10.73
N GLY A 133 -3.00 9.29 -9.55
CA GLY A 133 -1.79 9.36 -8.74
C GLY A 133 -1.32 7.99 -8.31
N TYR A 134 -2.16 7.19 -7.65
CA TYR A 134 -1.83 5.81 -7.31
C TYR A 134 -1.45 4.97 -8.53
N GLY A 135 -2.17 5.12 -9.64
CA GLY A 135 -1.86 4.42 -10.88
C GLY A 135 -0.49 4.80 -11.45
N ILE A 136 -0.19 6.08 -11.57
CA ILE A 136 1.08 6.57 -12.11
C ILE A 136 2.25 6.16 -11.21
N ILE A 137 2.14 6.38 -9.90
CA ILE A 137 3.20 6.02 -8.94
C ILE A 137 3.44 4.50 -8.98
N SER A 138 2.38 3.70 -8.97
CA SER A 138 2.50 2.24 -9.05
C SER A 138 3.19 1.76 -10.32
N VAL A 139 2.88 2.35 -11.47
CA VAL A 139 3.51 2.00 -12.76
C VAL A 139 4.99 2.40 -12.78
N ILE A 140 5.32 3.57 -12.26
CA ILE A 140 6.72 4.05 -12.19
C ILE A 140 7.53 3.10 -11.29
N LEU A 141 7.04 2.81 -10.09
CA LEU A 141 7.70 1.93 -9.13
C LEU A 141 7.83 0.51 -9.67
N PHE A 142 6.77 -0.02 -10.30
CA PHE A 142 6.83 -1.33 -10.93
C PHE A 142 7.93 -1.40 -12.01
N LYS A 143 8.04 -0.39 -12.87
CA LYS A 143 9.10 -0.33 -13.89
C LYS A 143 10.50 -0.26 -13.26
N ILE A 144 10.70 0.57 -12.23
CA ILE A 144 11.98 0.71 -11.54
C ILE A 144 12.38 -0.63 -10.91
N LEU A 145 11.45 -1.28 -10.21
CA LEU A 145 11.71 -2.56 -9.55
C LEU A 145 11.94 -3.69 -10.55
N HIS A 146 11.18 -3.73 -11.64
CA HIS A 146 11.35 -4.77 -12.67
C HIS A 146 12.71 -4.70 -13.38
N VAL A 147 13.31 -3.52 -13.46
CA VAL A 147 14.69 -3.34 -13.99
C VAL A 147 15.74 -3.87 -13.02
N HIS A 148 15.50 -3.77 -11.71
CA HIS A 148 16.47 -4.14 -10.68
C HIS A 148 16.34 -5.59 -10.18
N PHE A 149 15.17 -6.20 -10.34
CA PHE A 149 14.89 -7.58 -9.95
C PHE A 149 14.43 -8.39 -11.17
N PRO A 150 15.36 -8.98 -11.95
CA PRO A 150 15.00 -9.85 -13.05
C PRO A 150 14.23 -11.09 -12.55
N GLU A 151 13.40 -11.66 -13.42
CA GLU A 151 12.39 -12.70 -13.13
C GLU A 151 12.88 -13.97 -12.43
N ASP A 152 14.18 -14.18 -12.31
CA ASP A 152 14.76 -15.44 -11.79
C ASP A 152 14.81 -15.52 -10.25
N GLY A 153 14.37 -14.49 -9.53
CA GLY A 153 14.09 -14.55 -8.09
C GLY A 153 15.26 -14.93 -7.18
N GLN A 154 16.49 -15.00 -7.69
CA GLN A 154 17.70 -15.20 -6.90
C GLN A 154 18.42 -13.86 -6.81
N ILE A 155 18.41 -13.27 -5.63
CA ILE A 155 19.33 -12.23 -5.25
C ILE A 155 20.68 -12.93 -5.06
N GLU A 156 21.60 -12.79 -6.03
CA GLU A 156 22.99 -13.20 -5.84
C GLU A 156 23.69 -12.38 -4.76
#